data_e1fcff6f61316223c8b89cd274871436
#
_entry.id   e1fcff6f61316223c8b89cd274871436
#
_cell.length_a   1.000
_cell.length_b   1.000
_cell.length_c   1.000
_cell.angle_alpha   90.00
_cell.angle_beta   90.00
_cell.angle_gamma   90.00
#
_symmetry.space_group_name_H-M   'P 1'
#
loop_
_entity.id
_entity.type
_entity.pdbx_description
1 polymer ?
#
loop_
_entity_poly.entity_id
_entity_poly.type
_entity_poly.pdbx_seq_one_letter_code
_entity_poly.pdbx_strand_id
1 'polypeptide(L)'
;MSARHGTVGLVLVLAVCMGLTACAPPRSSRITIGAKNFTEQVVLGELLAQQIESVTGEKVDRRFYLAGSYLCQQALVSGRIDGYVEYTGTALTAILKQPLPPMGQRDAATVLRRVSDLYSSRYGVKVEAPLGFENTFAMVVRGDDARRLGLKTISDAVKVAPQWRLGVGYEFQERPDGLRGLEAAYGLKFAGDPRTMDLGLLYRALANGQVDMVAGNSTDGPIRALGFTVLQDDRHYFPPYQAVALIREDSLKKHPGIQVATDRLAGKVSADEIRAMNDAVDGQHRDVGEVVREFRKGKGL
;
A
#
# COMPACT_ATOMS: atom_id res chain seq x y z
N MET A 1 55.84 15.77 -48.81
CA MET A 1 54.78 16.66 -48.33
C MET A 1 53.48 15.88 -48.50
N SER A 2 52.65 15.50 -47.58
CA SER A 2 52.22 16.02 -46.31
C SER A 2 51.39 14.91 -45.60
N ALA A 3 51.78 14.53 -44.45
CA ALA A 3 50.96 13.68 -43.55
C ALA A 3 50.84 14.38 -42.20
N ARG A 4 49.80 15.18 -41.97
CA ARG A 4 49.54 15.81 -40.65
C ARG A 4 48.10 16.31 -40.48
N HIS A 5 47.08 15.50 -40.70
CA HIS A 5 45.71 15.92 -40.39
C HIS A 5 44.82 14.81 -39.73
N GLY A 6 45.40 13.67 -39.30
CA GLY A 6 44.64 12.54 -38.80
C GLY A 6 44.42 12.45 -37.28
N THR A 7 45.19 13.21 -36.45
CA THR A 7 45.28 12.95 -35.03
C THR A 7 44.46 13.90 -34.13
N VAL A 8 43.96 15.00 -34.61
CA VAL A 8 43.22 15.98 -33.82
C VAL A 8 41.71 15.60 -33.70
N GLY A 9 41.15 14.90 -34.71
CA GLY A 9 39.76 14.51 -34.72
C GLY A 9 39.41 13.41 -33.73
N LEU A 10 40.36 12.52 -33.40
CA LEU A 10 40.11 11.37 -32.51
C LEU A 10 40.09 11.75 -31.02
N VAL A 11 40.82 12.80 -30.64
CA VAL A 11 40.90 13.25 -29.24
C VAL A 11 39.64 14.04 -28.84
N LEU A 12 39.02 14.75 -29.77
CA LEU A 12 37.77 15.51 -29.49
C LEU A 12 36.56 14.61 -29.32
N VAL A 13 36.49 13.45 -29.97
CA VAL A 13 35.36 12.49 -29.82
C VAL A 13 35.44 11.74 -28.51
N LEU A 14 36.66 11.43 -28.00
CA LEU A 14 36.83 10.80 -26.70
C LEU A 14 36.50 11.73 -25.51
N ALA A 15 36.69 13.03 -25.64
CA ALA A 15 36.40 14.02 -24.60
C ALA A 15 34.87 14.27 -24.45
N VAL A 16 34.08 14.08 -25.50
CA VAL A 16 32.59 14.24 -25.44
C VAL A 16 31.92 13.03 -24.83
N CYS A 17 32.50 11.83 -24.91
CA CYS A 17 31.90 10.61 -24.29
C CYS A 17 32.12 10.52 -22.77
N MET A 18 33.02 11.29 -22.16
CA MET A 18 33.21 11.30 -20.70
C MET A 18 32.33 12.31 -19.94
N GLY A 19 31.54 13.12 -20.63
CA GLY A 19 30.66 14.14 -20.04
C GLY A 19 29.24 13.70 -19.74
N LEU A 20 28.83 12.47 -20.11
CA LEU A 20 27.49 11.93 -19.89
C LEU A 20 27.44 10.95 -18.69
N THR A 21 28.18 11.22 -17.63
CA THR A 21 27.75 10.73 -16.33
C THR A 21 26.46 11.48 -16.00
N ALA A 22 25.33 10.84 -16.29
CA ALA A 22 24.01 11.34 -15.93
C ALA A 22 24.05 11.76 -14.45
N CYS A 23 24.12 13.06 -14.19
CA CYS A 23 23.86 13.62 -12.88
C CYS A 23 22.44 13.27 -12.53
N ALA A 24 22.22 12.12 -11.87
CA ALA A 24 21.00 11.94 -11.10
C ALA A 24 20.89 13.18 -10.20
N PRO A 25 19.74 13.85 -10.15
CA PRO A 25 19.58 15.02 -9.30
C PRO A 25 20.05 14.66 -7.89
N PRO A 26 20.79 15.55 -7.21
CA PRO A 26 21.30 15.27 -5.87
C PRO A 26 20.11 14.87 -5.00
N ARG A 27 20.23 13.76 -4.28
CA ARG A 27 19.24 13.31 -3.31
C ARG A 27 18.94 14.48 -2.38
N SER A 28 17.67 14.82 -2.19
CA SER A 28 17.27 15.80 -1.20
C SER A 28 17.94 15.46 0.14
N SER A 29 18.50 16.44 0.83
CA SER A 29 18.99 16.24 2.20
C SER A 29 17.87 16.03 3.20
N ARG A 30 16.61 16.24 2.76
CA ARG A 30 15.41 16.10 3.57
C ARG A 30 14.95 14.67 3.61
N ILE A 31 14.33 14.29 4.73
CA ILE A 31 13.62 13.04 4.86
C ILE A 31 12.45 13.04 3.86
N THR A 32 12.30 11.96 3.12
CA THR A 32 11.26 11.84 2.08
C THR A 32 10.37 10.64 2.38
N ILE A 33 9.07 10.87 2.57
CA ILE A 33 8.08 9.84 2.82
C ILE A 33 7.20 9.63 1.58
N GLY A 34 7.09 8.37 1.15
CA GLY A 34 6.25 7.96 0.04
C GLY A 34 4.87 7.47 0.47
N ALA A 35 3.94 7.41 -0.49
CA ALA A 35 2.65 6.75 -0.31
C ALA A 35 2.13 6.20 -1.64
N LYS A 36 1.34 5.11 -1.57
CA LYS A 36 0.63 4.53 -2.70
C LYS A 36 -0.51 5.46 -3.16
N ASN A 37 -1.21 5.09 -4.21
CA ASN A 37 -2.19 5.91 -4.93
C ASN A 37 -3.64 5.75 -4.43
N PHE A 38 -3.86 5.56 -3.14
CA PHE A 38 -5.20 5.52 -2.55
C PHE A 38 -5.23 6.22 -1.19
N THR A 39 -6.40 6.69 -0.78
CA THR A 39 -6.60 7.62 0.31
C THR A 39 -5.96 7.20 1.62
N GLU A 40 -6.17 5.97 2.07
CA GLU A 40 -5.57 5.50 3.31
C GLU A 40 -4.04 5.63 3.30
N GLN A 41 -3.40 5.34 2.18
CA GLN A 41 -1.95 5.46 2.10
C GLN A 41 -1.48 6.91 2.14
N VAL A 42 -2.26 7.84 1.59
CA VAL A 42 -1.97 9.27 1.71
C VAL A 42 -2.15 9.74 3.15
N VAL A 43 -3.21 9.29 3.83
CA VAL A 43 -3.43 9.56 5.27
C VAL A 43 -2.28 9.01 6.12
N LEU A 44 -1.85 7.78 5.88
CA LEU A 44 -0.76 7.15 6.63
C LEU A 44 0.60 7.78 6.32
N GLY A 45 0.84 8.14 5.06
CA GLY A 45 2.04 8.86 4.65
C GLY A 45 2.12 10.24 5.32
N GLU A 46 1.01 10.97 5.37
CA GLU A 46 0.91 12.26 6.04
C GLU A 46 1.07 12.11 7.56
N LEU A 47 0.47 11.08 8.16
CA LEU A 47 0.64 10.77 9.59
C LEU A 47 2.10 10.54 9.95
N LEU A 48 2.80 9.72 9.16
CA LEU A 48 4.21 9.45 9.34
C LEU A 48 5.05 10.71 9.16
N ALA A 49 4.78 11.49 8.11
CA ALA A 49 5.50 12.74 7.84
C ALA A 49 5.32 13.78 8.97
N GLN A 50 4.09 14.06 9.38
CA GLN A 50 3.81 15.00 10.47
C GLN A 50 4.40 14.53 11.81
N GLN A 51 4.40 13.21 12.06
CA GLN A 51 4.97 12.67 13.29
C GLN A 51 6.50 12.82 13.31
N ILE A 52 7.16 12.58 12.17
CA ILE A 52 8.60 12.82 12.03
C ILE A 52 8.91 14.31 12.22
N GLU A 53 8.17 15.20 11.56
CA GLU A 53 8.36 16.65 11.70
C GLU A 53 8.19 17.12 13.15
N SER A 54 7.19 16.59 13.86
CA SER A 54 6.95 16.93 15.27
C SER A 54 8.07 16.51 16.22
N VAL A 55 8.71 15.36 15.93
CA VAL A 55 9.77 14.81 16.79
C VAL A 55 11.13 15.42 16.46
N THR A 56 11.41 15.63 15.17
CA THR A 56 12.75 16.02 14.71
C THR A 56 12.91 17.51 14.49
N GLY A 57 11.82 18.23 14.25
CA GLY A 57 11.86 19.62 13.76
C GLY A 57 12.29 19.73 12.29
N GLU A 58 12.63 18.62 11.63
CA GLU A 58 13.02 18.58 10.23
C GLU A 58 11.79 18.57 9.32
N LYS A 59 11.84 19.30 8.20
CA LYS A 59 10.78 19.21 7.18
C LYS A 59 10.90 17.92 6.41
N VAL A 60 9.74 17.25 6.18
CA VAL A 60 9.62 16.02 5.42
C VAL A 60 9.07 16.30 4.03
N ASP A 61 9.74 15.83 3.00
CA ASP A 61 9.21 15.86 1.63
C ASP A 61 8.17 14.72 1.45
N ARG A 62 7.01 15.07 0.90
CA ARG A 62 5.93 14.13 0.63
C ARG A 62 5.96 13.70 -0.83
N ARG A 63 6.10 12.38 -1.07
CA ARG A 63 6.07 11.77 -2.40
C ARG A 63 4.91 10.79 -2.46
N PHE A 64 3.70 11.35 -2.48
CA PHE A 64 2.47 10.59 -2.50
C PHE A 64 2.02 10.25 -3.93
N TYR A 65 1.09 9.31 -4.06
CA TYR A 65 0.60 8.80 -5.35
C TYR A 65 1.70 8.15 -6.22
N LEU A 66 2.62 7.40 -5.59
CA LEU A 66 3.67 6.65 -6.30
C LEU A 66 3.14 5.35 -6.98
N ALA A 67 1.85 5.27 -7.27
CA ALA A 67 1.17 4.07 -7.71
C ALA A 67 1.12 2.98 -6.61
N GLY A 68 1.29 1.69 -6.97
CA GLY A 68 1.13 0.59 -6.03
C GLY A 68 2.40 0.19 -5.28
N SER A 69 2.31 -0.95 -4.60
CA SER A 69 3.34 -1.51 -3.73
C SER A 69 4.69 -1.71 -4.42
N TYR A 70 4.69 -2.17 -5.68
CA TYR A 70 5.93 -2.41 -6.42
C TYR A 70 6.73 -1.13 -6.66
N LEU A 71 6.09 -0.02 -7.02
CA LEU A 71 6.77 1.24 -7.28
C LEU A 71 7.22 1.92 -5.98
N CYS A 72 6.44 1.83 -4.90
CA CYS A 72 6.87 2.30 -3.59
C CYS A 72 8.10 1.52 -3.09
N GLN A 73 8.09 0.19 -3.22
CA GLN A 73 9.24 -0.64 -2.89
C GLN A 73 10.48 -0.28 -3.72
N GLN A 74 10.31 -0.09 -5.02
CA GLN A 74 11.41 0.31 -5.90
C GLN A 74 11.98 1.69 -5.53
N ALA A 75 11.10 2.64 -5.18
CA ALA A 75 11.51 3.96 -4.69
C ALA A 75 12.26 3.87 -3.36
N LEU A 76 11.82 2.99 -2.44
CA LEU A 76 12.47 2.76 -1.15
C LEU A 76 13.88 2.18 -1.34
N VAL A 77 14.03 1.07 -2.05
CA VAL A 77 15.34 0.41 -2.20
C VAL A 77 16.32 1.22 -3.05
N SER A 78 15.84 2.04 -4.00
CA SER A 78 16.68 2.96 -4.77
C SER A 78 17.04 4.25 -4.00
N GLY A 79 16.52 4.44 -2.79
CA GLY A 79 16.74 5.61 -1.97
C GLY A 79 16.04 6.88 -2.45
N ARG A 80 15.04 6.79 -3.29
CA ARG A 80 14.21 7.94 -3.71
C ARG A 80 13.26 8.39 -2.61
N ILE A 81 12.88 7.48 -1.72
CA ILE A 81 12.15 7.75 -0.48
C ILE A 81 12.89 7.09 0.70
N ASP A 82 12.72 7.62 1.88
CA ASP A 82 13.32 7.10 3.12
C ASP A 82 12.39 6.10 3.83
N GLY A 83 11.10 6.20 3.58
CA GLY A 83 10.11 5.28 4.12
C GLY A 83 8.73 5.44 3.48
N TYR A 84 7.87 4.46 3.72
CA TYR A 84 6.44 4.48 3.43
C TYR A 84 5.72 3.45 4.30
N VAL A 85 4.38 3.49 4.33
CA VAL A 85 3.60 2.48 5.04
C VAL A 85 3.23 1.34 4.09
N GLU A 86 3.47 0.10 4.54
CA GLU A 86 3.12 -1.11 3.81
C GLU A 86 2.29 -2.03 4.72
N TYR A 87 1.70 -3.06 4.15
CA TYR A 87 0.96 -4.08 4.89
C TYR A 87 1.73 -5.39 4.88
N THR A 88 1.80 -6.08 6.02
CA THR A 88 2.66 -7.27 6.20
C THR A 88 2.35 -8.38 5.20
N GLY A 89 1.07 -8.65 4.91
CA GLY A 89 0.66 -9.63 3.90
C GLY A 89 1.10 -9.26 2.48
N THR A 90 0.97 -7.97 2.11
CA THR A 90 1.45 -7.44 0.83
C THR A 90 2.96 -7.55 0.71
N ALA A 91 3.68 -7.14 1.76
CA ALA A 91 5.13 -7.26 1.83
C ALA A 91 5.58 -8.71 1.63
N LEU A 92 4.93 -9.66 2.29
CA LEU A 92 5.26 -11.08 2.21
C LEU A 92 5.03 -11.65 0.79
N THR A 93 3.84 -11.45 0.26
CA THR A 93 3.39 -12.16 -0.96
C THR A 93 3.80 -11.45 -2.23
N ALA A 94 3.53 -10.15 -2.33
CA ALA A 94 3.77 -9.36 -3.54
C ALA A 94 5.23 -8.94 -3.69
N ILE A 95 5.86 -8.44 -2.64
CA ILE A 95 7.21 -7.86 -2.71
C ILE A 95 8.27 -8.94 -2.50
N LEU A 96 8.20 -9.65 -1.39
CA LEU A 96 9.17 -10.68 -1.04
C LEU A 96 8.96 -11.98 -1.81
N LYS A 97 7.81 -12.12 -2.50
CA LYS A 97 7.41 -13.30 -3.28
C LYS A 97 7.53 -14.60 -2.49
N GLN A 98 7.14 -14.54 -1.22
CA GLN A 98 7.09 -15.70 -0.37
C GLN A 98 5.73 -16.38 -0.52
N PRO A 99 5.68 -17.72 -0.50
CA PRO A 99 4.41 -18.42 -0.45
C PRO A 99 3.66 -18.07 0.84
N LEU A 100 2.34 -18.08 0.77
CA LEU A 100 1.51 -17.98 1.97
C LEU A 100 1.89 -19.12 2.92
N PRO A 101 2.10 -18.82 4.22
CA PRO A 101 2.28 -19.87 5.21
C PRO A 101 1.09 -20.84 5.22
N PRO A 102 1.25 -22.10 5.64
CA PRO A 102 0.13 -22.99 5.90
C PRO A 102 -0.91 -22.35 6.83
N MET A 103 -2.20 -22.71 6.68
CA MET A 103 -3.30 -22.05 7.40
C MET A 103 -3.08 -21.93 8.92
N GLY A 104 -2.50 -22.92 9.57
CA GLY A 104 -2.19 -22.86 11.02
C GLY A 104 -0.97 -22.03 11.40
N GLN A 105 -0.28 -21.39 10.45
CA GLN A 105 0.93 -20.59 10.67
C GLN A 105 0.80 -19.16 10.10
N ARG A 106 -0.42 -18.70 9.84
CA ARG A 106 -0.73 -17.37 9.32
C ARG A 106 -1.03 -16.35 10.43
N ASP A 107 -0.54 -16.56 11.65
CA ASP A 107 -0.71 -15.56 12.68
C ASP A 107 0.12 -14.30 12.38
N ALA A 108 -0.36 -13.17 12.87
CA ALA A 108 0.20 -11.86 12.58
C ALA A 108 1.66 -11.72 13.04
N ALA A 109 2.00 -12.31 14.20
CA ALA A 109 3.37 -12.23 14.73
C ALA A 109 4.37 -13.03 13.89
N THR A 110 3.97 -14.20 13.38
CA THR A 110 4.80 -15.04 12.50
C THR A 110 5.02 -14.33 11.15
N VAL A 111 3.97 -13.76 10.55
CA VAL A 111 4.08 -13.00 9.30
C VAL A 111 4.98 -11.78 9.49
N LEU A 112 4.76 -10.99 10.55
CA LEU A 112 5.57 -9.81 10.85
C LEU A 112 7.05 -10.14 11.01
N ARG A 113 7.41 -11.15 11.82
CA ARG A 113 8.81 -11.58 11.98
C ARG A 113 9.44 -11.93 10.64
N ARG A 114 8.76 -12.79 9.86
CA ARG A 114 9.29 -13.22 8.55
C ARG A 114 9.52 -12.04 7.60
N VAL A 115 8.59 -11.09 7.57
CA VAL A 115 8.72 -9.87 6.77
C VAL A 115 9.91 -9.05 7.27
N SER A 116 10.03 -8.83 8.58
CA SER A 116 11.11 -8.05 9.19
C SER A 116 12.49 -8.62 8.88
N ASP A 117 12.68 -9.94 9.07
CA ASP A 117 13.95 -10.62 8.82
C ASP A 117 14.36 -10.51 7.34
N LEU A 118 13.39 -10.69 6.43
CA LEU A 118 13.65 -10.62 4.99
C LEU A 118 13.90 -9.18 4.49
N TYR A 119 13.18 -8.19 5.03
CA TYR A 119 13.40 -6.80 4.64
C TYR A 119 14.76 -6.28 5.12
N SER A 120 15.14 -6.56 6.35
CA SER A 120 16.47 -6.19 6.86
C SER A 120 17.57 -6.87 6.06
N SER A 121 17.51 -8.20 5.91
CA SER A 121 18.58 -8.97 5.25
C SER A 121 18.72 -8.70 3.74
N ARG A 122 17.61 -8.46 3.02
CA ARG A 122 17.65 -8.29 1.55
C ARG A 122 17.79 -6.84 1.12
N TYR A 123 17.23 -5.91 1.89
CA TYR A 123 17.06 -4.52 1.44
C TYR A 123 17.67 -3.49 2.38
N GLY A 124 18.16 -3.86 3.57
CA GLY A 124 18.60 -2.91 4.59
C GLY A 124 17.46 -1.96 4.99
N VAL A 125 16.27 -2.51 5.14
CA VAL A 125 15.04 -1.80 5.52
C VAL A 125 14.51 -2.37 6.81
N LYS A 126 14.29 -1.52 7.79
CA LYS A 126 13.64 -1.86 9.04
C LYS A 126 12.13 -1.84 8.87
N VAL A 127 11.48 -2.90 9.33
CA VAL A 127 10.03 -2.97 9.50
C VAL A 127 9.72 -2.52 10.91
N GLU A 128 9.02 -1.41 11.05
CA GLU A 128 8.68 -0.85 12.36
C GLU A 128 7.51 -1.60 13.00
N ALA A 129 7.25 -1.32 14.27
CA ALA A 129 6.12 -1.92 14.96
C ALA A 129 4.78 -1.58 14.28
N PRO A 130 3.79 -2.49 14.28
CA PRO A 130 2.49 -2.26 13.68
C PRO A 130 1.79 -1.03 14.24
N LEU A 131 1.13 -0.27 13.38
CA LEU A 131 0.41 0.95 13.74
C LEU A 131 -0.83 0.69 14.62
N GLY A 132 -1.38 -0.54 14.61
CA GLY A 132 -2.47 -0.97 15.49
C GLY A 132 -3.72 -1.45 14.75
N PHE A 133 -3.70 -1.54 13.42
CA PHE A 133 -4.81 -2.06 12.62
C PHE A 133 -4.30 -2.93 11.46
N GLU A 134 -5.25 -3.62 10.84
CA GLU A 134 -5.05 -4.38 9.61
C GLU A 134 -5.95 -3.83 8.51
N ASN A 135 -5.45 -3.83 7.27
CA ASN A 135 -6.23 -3.55 6.09
C ASN A 135 -6.09 -4.69 5.08
N THR A 136 -7.02 -5.64 5.14
CA THR A 136 -7.08 -6.80 4.27
C THR A 136 -7.82 -6.48 2.97
N PHE A 137 -7.57 -7.25 1.93
CA PHE A 137 -8.52 -7.30 0.82
C PHE A 137 -9.91 -7.69 1.30
N ALA A 138 -10.92 -7.06 0.74
CA ALA A 138 -12.31 -7.25 1.11
C ALA A 138 -13.18 -7.49 -0.13
N MET A 139 -13.93 -8.58 -0.12
CA MET A 139 -14.96 -8.84 -1.13
C MET A 139 -16.22 -8.11 -0.72
N VAL A 140 -16.61 -7.10 -1.50
CA VAL A 140 -17.67 -6.15 -1.14
C VAL A 140 -18.80 -6.22 -2.14
N VAL A 141 -20.03 -6.26 -1.63
CA VAL A 141 -21.27 -6.30 -2.40
C VAL A 141 -22.24 -5.19 -1.94
N ARG A 142 -23.26 -4.88 -2.76
CA ARG A 142 -24.34 -3.99 -2.32
C ARG A 142 -25.08 -4.59 -1.11
N GLY A 143 -25.36 -3.76 -0.10
CA GLY A 143 -26.07 -4.22 1.11
C GLY A 143 -27.45 -4.81 0.84
N ASP A 144 -28.19 -4.27 -0.15
CA ASP A 144 -29.48 -4.80 -0.59
C ASP A 144 -29.35 -6.21 -1.19
N ASP A 145 -28.34 -6.44 -2.02
CA ASP A 145 -28.08 -7.77 -2.58
C ASP A 145 -27.65 -8.76 -1.51
N ALA A 146 -26.80 -8.35 -0.56
CA ALA A 146 -26.40 -9.18 0.57
C ALA A 146 -27.63 -9.63 1.38
N ARG A 147 -28.54 -8.70 1.71
CA ARG A 147 -29.79 -9.01 2.44
C ARG A 147 -30.71 -9.91 1.64
N ARG A 148 -30.96 -9.55 0.38
CA ARG A 148 -31.93 -10.29 -0.49
C ARG A 148 -31.45 -11.72 -0.76
N LEU A 149 -30.16 -11.95 -0.89
CA LEU A 149 -29.54 -13.24 -1.23
C LEU A 149 -29.02 -13.99 0.00
N GLY A 150 -29.07 -13.39 1.19
CA GLY A 150 -28.61 -13.99 2.44
C GLY A 150 -27.09 -14.16 2.52
N LEU A 151 -26.32 -13.28 1.84
CA LEU A 151 -24.85 -13.39 1.76
C LEU A 151 -24.21 -12.81 3.01
N LYS A 152 -23.37 -13.59 3.67
CA LYS A 152 -22.56 -13.18 4.84
C LYS A 152 -21.09 -13.46 4.63
N THR A 153 -20.76 -14.54 3.92
CA THR A 153 -19.38 -15.02 3.73
C THR A 153 -19.03 -15.06 2.25
N ILE A 154 -17.73 -15.16 1.96
CA ILE A 154 -17.25 -15.37 0.59
C ILE A 154 -17.77 -16.72 0.05
N SER A 155 -17.86 -17.76 0.91
CA SER A 155 -18.46 -19.04 0.52
C SER A 155 -19.92 -18.94 0.10
N ASP A 156 -20.71 -18.04 0.68
CA ASP A 156 -22.11 -17.84 0.27
C ASP A 156 -22.21 -17.31 -1.17
N ALA A 157 -21.25 -16.45 -1.55
CA ALA A 157 -21.23 -15.84 -2.87
C ALA A 157 -20.92 -16.82 -4.02
N VAL A 158 -20.34 -17.99 -3.73
CA VAL A 158 -19.96 -18.98 -4.77
C VAL A 158 -21.13 -19.37 -5.68
N LYS A 159 -22.35 -19.45 -5.13
CA LYS A 159 -23.54 -19.84 -5.89
C LYS A 159 -24.04 -18.76 -6.86
N VAL A 160 -23.80 -17.50 -6.55
CA VAL A 160 -24.29 -16.35 -7.34
C VAL A 160 -23.22 -15.74 -8.22
N ALA A 161 -21.95 -15.90 -7.88
CA ALA A 161 -20.80 -15.37 -8.60
C ALA A 161 -20.78 -15.70 -10.11
N PRO A 162 -21.24 -16.88 -10.60
CA PRO A 162 -21.28 -17.17 -12.03
C PRO A 162 -22.15 -16.23 -12.86
N GLN A 163 -23.05 -15.47 -12.22
CA GLN A 163 -23.91 -14.49 -12.87
C GLN A 163 -23.42 -13.05 -12.63
N TRP A 164 -22.37 -12.86 -11.83
CA TRP A 164 -21.90 -11.57 -11.34
C TRP A 164 -20.66 -11.09 -12.05
N ARG A 165 -20.63 -9.79 -12.33
CA ARG A 165 -19.47 -9.06 -12.84
C ARG A 165 -18.62 -8.62 -11.66
N LEU A 166 -17.35 -8.97 -11.69
CA LEU A 166 -16.38 -8.57 -10.68
C LEU A 166 -15.65 -7.31 -11.10
N GLY A 167 -15.50 -6.33 -10.19
CA GLY A 167 -14.62 -5.18 -10.30
C GLY A 167 -13.38 -5.35 -9.42
N VAL A 168 -12.19 -5.06 -9.96
CA VAL A 168 -10.93 -5.21 -9.23
C VAL A 168 -9.97 -4.07 -9.50
N GLY A 169 -9.07 -3.80 -8.56
CA GLY A 169 -7.87 -3.00 -8.80
C GLY A 169 -6.77 -3.82 -9.48
N TYR A 170 -5.82 -3.14 -10.12
CA TYR A 170 -4.72 -3.79 -10.85
C TYR A 170 -3.91 -4.74 -9.97
N GLU A 171 -3.55 -4.35 -8.75
CA GLU A 171 -2.80 -5.22 -7.84
C GLU A 171 -3.56 -6.48 -7.46
N PHE A 172 -4.87 -6.40 -7.16
CA PHE A 172 -5.66 -7.58 -6.82
C PHE A 172 -5.73 -8.59 -7.97
N GLN A 173 -5.75 -8.12 -9.20
CA GLN A 173 -5.73 -8.99 -10.39
C GLN A 173 -4.41 -9.74 -10.53
N GLU A 174 -3.28 -9.08 -10.26
CA GLU A 174 -1.94 -9.61 -10.56
C GLU A 174 -1.27 -10.35 -9.40
N ARG A 175 -1.64 -10.02 -8.16
CA ARG A 175 -0.96 -10.56 -6.99
C ARG A 175 -1.28 -12.03 -6.73
N PRO A 176 -0.30 -12.81 -6.17
CA PRO A 176 -0.52 -14.21 -5.80
C PRO A 176 -1.63 -14.42 -4.76
N ASP A 177 -1.77 -13.48 -3.82
CA ASP A 177 -2.82 -13.44 -2.80
C ASP A 177 -4.09 -12.71 -3.26
N GLY A 178 -4.18 -12.38 -4.55
CA GLY A 178 -5.33 -11.72 -5.18
C GLY A 178 -6.31 -12.70 -5.83
N LEU A 179 -6.83 -12.30 -7.01
CA LEU A 179 -7.97 -12.95 -7.67
C LEU A 179 -7.77 -14.46 -7.90
N ARG A 180 -6.69 -14.83 -8.57
CA ARG A 180 -6.47 -16.26 -8.94
C ARG A 180 -6.41 -17.17 -7.71
N GLY A 181 -5.72 -16.73 -6.67
CA GLY A 181 -5.62 -17.49 -5.43
C GLY A 181 -6.95 -17.57 -4.69
N LEU A 182 -7.73 -16.47 -4.66
CA LEU A 182 -9.06 -16.44 -4.07
C LEU A 182 -10.04 -17.36 -4.82
N GLU A 183 -10.05 -17.29 -6.16
CA GLU A 183 -10.86 -18.18 -7.00
C GLU A 183 -10.55 -19.65 -6.73
N ALA A 184 -9.26 -20.01 -6.66
CA ALA A 184 -8.84 -21.37 -6.35
C ALA A 184 -9.24 -21.82 -4.94
N ALA A 185 -9.09 -20.92 -3.93
CA ALA A 185 -9.39 -21.24 -2.54
C ALA A 185 -10.89 -21.44 -2.28
N TYR A 186 -11.73 -20.65 -2.94
CA TYR A 186 -13.18 -20.66 -2.74
C TYR A 186 -13.96 -21.41 -3.81
N GLY A 187 -13.36 -21.71 -4.95
CA GLY A 187 -14.07 -22.23 -6.12
C GLY A 187 -14.95 -21.15 -6.79
N LEU A 188 -14.57 -19.89 -6.64
CA LEU A 188 -15.28 -18.78 -7.26
C LEU A 188 -15.10 -18.81 -8.79
N LYS A 189 -16.19 -18.48 -9.49
CA LYS A 189 -16.20 -18.24 -10.95
C LYS A 189 -17.12 -17.05 -11.19
N PHE A 190 -16.67 -16.11 -11.98
CA PHE A 190 -17.45 -14.91 -12.31
C PHE A 190 -17.97 -14.94 -13.75
N ALA A 191 -18.89 -14.04 -14.07
CA ALA A 191 -19.50 -13.89 -15.40
C ALA A 191 -18.51 -13.21 -16.37
N GLY A 192 -17.45 -13.89 -16.73
CA GLY A 192 -16.39 -13.39 -17.61
C GLY A 192 -15.21 -12.76 -16.87
N ASP A 193 -14.35 -12.07 -17.62
CA ASP A 193 -13.15 -11.42 -17.08
C ASP A 193 -13.50 -10.27 -16.13
N PRO A 194 -12.71 -10.06 -15.07
CA PRO A 194 -12.95 -8.96 -14.15
C PRO A 194 -12.77 -7.60 -14.84
N ARG A 195 -13.56 -6.62 -14.43
CA ARG A 195 -13.38 -5.24 -14.85
C ARG A 195 -12.31 -4.59 -14.00
N THR A 196 -11.11 -4.44 -14.57
CA THR A 196 -9.99 -3.78 -13.90
C THR A 196 -10.11 -2.27 -14.00
N MET A 197 -9.99 -1.59 -12.88
CA MET A 197 -10.10 -0.13 -12.81
C MET A 197 -9.30 0.44 -11.64
N ASP A 198 -9.18 1.77 -11.60
CA ASP A 198 -8.60 2.47 -10.46
C ASP A 198 -9.44 2.24 -9.19
N LEU A 199 -8.77 2.11 -8.04
CA LEU A 199 -9.41 1.82 -6.76
C LEU A 199 -10.50 2.84 -6.39
N GLY A 200 -10.29 4.12 -6.71
CA GLY A 200 -11.28 5.19 -6.48
C GLY A 200 -12.58 5.04 -7.27
N LEU A 201 -12.60 4.21 -8.32
CA LEU A 201 -13.78 3.98 -9.16
C LEU A 201 -14.59 2.74 -8.76
N LEU A 202 -14.01 1.80 -8.02
CA LEU A 202 -14.61 0.51 -7.68
C LEU A 202 -15.99 0.65 -7.02
N TYR A 203 -16.08 1.46 -5.98
CA TYR A 203 -17.32 1.62 -5.21
C TYR A 203 -18.39 2.37 -5.98
N ARG A 204 -18.00 3.30 -6.85
CA ARG A 204 -18.95 3.97 -7.76
C ARG A 204 -19.49 3.00 -8.81
N ALA A 205 -18.63 2.14 -9.35
CA ALA A 205 -19.05 1.09 -10.29
C ALA A 205 -20.00 0.10 -9.63
N LEU A 206 -19.78 -0.26 -8.35
CA LEU A 206 -20.66 -1.12 -7.57
C LEU A 206 -22.02 -0.44 -7.30
N ALA A 207 -22.01 0.84 -6.86
CA ALA A 207 -23.22 1.61 -6.58
C ALA A 207 -24.10 1.74 -7.84
N ASN A 208 -23.50 1.99 -8.99
CA ASN A 208 -24.19 2.17 -10.28
C ASN A 208 -24.59 0.83 -10.97
N GLY A 209 -24.37 -0.31 -10.33
CA GLY A 209 -24.70 -1.62 -10.92
C GLY A 209 -23.86 -1.98 -12.14
N GLN A 210 -22.72 -1.33 -12.38
CA GLN A 210 -21.80 -1.69 -13.45
C GLN A 210 -21.07 -2.99 -13.16
N VAL A 211 -20.81 -3.26 -11.87
CA VAL A 211 -20.31 -4.53 -11.32
C VAL A 211 -21.23 -4.97 -10.17
N ASP A 212 -21.15 -6.23 -9.80
CA ASP A 212 -22.01 -6.83 -8.78
C ASP A 212 -21.26 -7.14 -7.49
N MET A 213 -19.94 -7.28 -7.59
CA MET A 213 -19.00 -7.43 -6.48
C MET A 213 -17.73 -6.65 -6.82
N VAL A 214 -17.05 -6.14 -5.80
CA VAL A 214 -15.72 -5.56 -5.95
C VAL A 214 -14.75 -6.17 -4.95
N ALA A 215 -13.46 -6.25 -5.34
CA ALA A 215 -12.37 -6.46 -4.41
C ALA A 215 -11.81 -5.10 -3.99
N GLY A 216 -12.23 -4.62 -2.84
CA GLY A 216 -11.76 -3.40 -2.19
C GLY A 216 -10.85 -3.72 -1.02
N ASN A 217 -10.75 -2.77 -0.07
CA ASN A 217 -9.99 -2.93 1.17
C ASN A 217 -10.92 -2.77 2.37
N SER A 218 -10.65 -3.50 3.46
CA SER A 218 -11.55 -3.58 4.63
C SER A 218 -11.73 -2.26 5.39
N THR A 219 -10.88 -1.30 5.15
CA THR A 219 -10.89 0.04 5.78
C THR A 219 -11.34 1.15 4.83
N ASP A 220 -11.81 0.82 3.62
CA ASP A 220 -12.26 1.82 2.65
C ASP A 220 -13.52 2.55 3.14
N GLY A 221 -13.47 3.89 3.16
CA GLY A 221 -14.54 4.76 3.66
C GLY A 221 -15.91 4.54 2.97
N PRO A 222 -15.97 4.39 1.63
CA PRO A 222 -17.22 4.19 0.90
C PRO A 222 -18.04 2.96 1.30
N ILE A 223 -17.44 1.94 1.92
CA ILE A 223 -18.17 0.74 2.37
C ILE A 223 -19.30 1.12 3.32
N ARG A 224 -18.97 1.90 4.33
CA ARG A 224 -19.95 2.36 5.32
C ARG A 224 -20.87 3.44 4.76
N ALA A 225 -20.29 4.43 4.08
CA ALA A 225 -21.02 5.59 3.56
C ALA A 225 -22.12 5.21 2.56
N LEU A 226 -21.90 4.16 1.77
CA LEU A 226 -22.84 3.68 0.73
C LEU A 226 -23.63 2.43 1.17
N GLY A 227 -23.53 2.00 2.42
CA GLY A 227 -24.26 0.87 2.94
C GLY A 227 -23.89 -0.47 2.30
N PHE A 228 -22.65 -0.63 1.88
CA PHE A 228 -22.14 -1.88 1.33
C PHE A 228 -21.85 -2.91 2.41
N THR A 229 -21.77 -4.17 2.01
CA THR A 229 -21.47 -5.30 2.88
C THR A 229 -20.16 -5.93 2.49
N VAL A 230 -19.25 -6.06 3.45
CA VAL A 230 -18.04 -6.88 3.32
C VAL A 230 -18.42 -8.33 3.62
N LEU A 231 -18.09 -9.23 2.71
CA LEU A 231 -18.26 -10.67 2.93
C LEU A 231 -17.09 -11.19 3.78
N GLN A 232 -17.41 -11.96 4.81
CA GLN A 232 -16.42 -12.56 5.70
C GLN A 232 -15.57 -13.60 4.95
N ASP A 233 -14.26 -13.54 5.13
CA ASP A 233 -13.31 -14.57 4.68
C ASP A 233 -13.38 -15.79 5.62
N ASP A 234 -14.42 -16.63 5.43
CA ASP A 234 -14.72 -17.78 6.29
C ASP A 234 -13.75 -18.96 6.14
N ARG A 235 -12.88 -18.93 5.13
CA ARG A 235 -11.79 -19.90 4.93
C ARG A 235 -10.44 -19.37 5.35
N HIS A 236 -10.36 -18.14 5.87
CA HIS A 236 -9.12 -17.49 6.26
C HIS A 236 -8.04 -17.54 5.16
N TYR A 237 -8.47 -17.23 3.94
CA TYR A 237 -7.59 -17.25 2.76
C TYR A 237 -6.56 -16.13 2.84
N PHE A 238 -6.99 -14.92 3.19
CA PHE A 238 -6.10 -13.78 3.27
C PHE A 238 -5.15 -13.87 4.46
N PRO A 239 -3.84 -13.56 4.28
CA PRO A 239 -2.92 -13.44 5.40
C PRO A 239 -3.23 -12.18 6.23
N PRO A 240 -2.63 -12.04 7.42
CA PRO A 240 -2.67 -10.76 8.15
C PRO A 240 -2.02 -9.62 7.34
N TYR A 241 -2.65 -8.46 7.37
CA TYR A 241 -2.17 -7.25 6.69
C TYR A 241 -2.02 -6.10 7.68
N GLN A 242 -1.18 -6.30 8.71
CA GLN A 242 -0.86 -5.24 9.67
C GLN A 242 -0.17 -4.08 8.96
N ALA A 243 -0.65 -2.85 9.19
CA ALA A 243 -0.01 -1.65 8.69
C ALA A 243 1.29 -1.38 9.45
N VAL A 244 2.42 -1.31 8.73
CA VAL A 244 3.76 -1.11 9.27
C VAL A 244 4.51 -0.04 8.48
N ALA A 245 5.29 0.80 9.14
CA ALA A 245 6.21 1.67 8.43
C ALA A 245 7.45 0.88 8.02
N LEU A 246 7.85 1.02 6.76
CA LEU A 246 9.10 0.52 6.21
C LEU A 246 10.07 1.69 6.12
N ILE A 247 11.17 1.62 6.84
CA ILE A 247 12.17 2.71 6.89
C ILE A 247 13.54 2.15 6.52
N ARG A 248 14.26 2.85 5.68
CA ARG A 248 15.64 2.49 5.33
C ARG A 248 16.54 2.58 6.56
N GLU A 249 17.38 1.58 6.79
CA GLU A 249 18.32 1.57 7.92
C GLU A 249 19.36 2.69 7.85
N ASP A 250 19.80 3.08 6.64
CA ASP A 250 20.69 4.21 6.46
C ASP A 250 20.03 5.56 6.76
N SER A 251 18.73 5.68 6.53
CA SER A 251 17.94 6.86 6.90
C SER A 251 17.76 6.95 8.43
N LEU A 252 17.54 5.83 9.11
CA LEU A 252 17.51 5.79 10.58
C LEU A 252 18.85 6.20 11.20
N LYS A 253 19.98 5.76 10.61
CA LYS A 253 21.32 6.16 11.06
C LYS A 253 21.55 7.66 10.86
N LYS A 254 21.11 8.21 9.75
CA LYS A 254 21.27 9.63 9.41
C LYS A 254 20.34 10.55 10.19
N HIS A 255 19.10 10.09 10.43
CA HIS A 255 18.04 10.81 11.11
C HIS A 255 17.42 9.95 12.24
N PRO A 256 18.11 9.78 13.39
CA PRO A 256 17.67 8.87 14.45
C PRO A 256 16.31 9.23 15.06
N GLY A 257 15.86 10.48 14.91
CA GLY A 257 14.52 10.91 15.33
C GLY A 257 13.38 10.23 14.59
N ILE A 258 13.63 9.64 13.40
CA ILE A 258 12.62 8.84 12.68
C ILE A 258 12.21 7.64 13.55
N GLN A 259 13.16 6.96 14.20
CA GLN A 259 12.86 5.84 15.10
C GLN A 259 11.94 6.26 16.25
N VAL A 260 12.23 7.39 16.89
CA VAL A 260 11.39 7.92 17.97
C VAL A 260 9.97 8.24 17.47
N ALA A 261 9.86 8.77 16.24
CA ALA A 261 8.58 9.09 15.63
C ALA A 261 7.75 7.83 15.35
N THR A 262 8.36 6.78 14.78
CA THR A 262 7.68 5.50 14.49
C THR A 262 7.31 4.75 15.77
N ASP A 263 8.16 4.74 16.80
CA ASP A 263 7.87 4.12 18.10
C ASP A 263 6.65 4.76 18.76
N ARG A 264 6.48 6.09 18.64
CA ARG A 264 5.30 6.79 19.17
C ARG A 264 4.01 6.46 18.41
N LEU A 265 4.09 6.05 17.13
CA LEU A 265 2.94 5.64 16.32
C LEU A 265 2.52 4.19 16.56
N ALA A 266 3.38 3.36 17.16
CA ALA A 266 3.12 1.94 17.39
C ALA A 266 1.83 1.73 18.19
N GLY A 267 0.87 0.97 17.64
CA GLY A 267 -0.42 0.65 18.26
C GLY A 267 -1.38 1.84 18.44
N LYS A 268 -1.13 2.99 17.80
CA LYS A 268 -1.93 4.21 18.04
C LYS A 268 -3.13 4.37 17.12
N VAL A 269 -3.20 3.64 16.04
CA VAL A 269 -4.27 3.74 15.05
C VAL A 269 -5.15 2.50 15.11
N SER A 270 -6.42 2.65 15.45
CA SER A 270 -7.40 1.56 15.35
C SER A 270 -8.02 1.50 13.96
N ALA A 271 -8.66 0.36 13.62
CA ALA A 271 -9.37 0.19 12.36
C ALA A 271 -10.53 1.20 12.19
N ASP A 272 -11.22 1.55 13.28
CA ASP A 272 -12.31 2.52 13.22
C ASP A 272 -11.81 3.94 12.99
N GLU A 273 -10.67 4.29 13.60
CA GLU A 273 -10.06 5.60 13.41
C GLU A 273 -9.52 5.81 11.99
N ILE A 274 -8.87 4.79 11.42
CA ILE A 274 -8.41 4.92 10.03
C ILE A 274 -9.60 4.99 9.06
N ARG A 275 -10.68 4.22 9.27
CA ARG A 275 -11.92 4.35 8.48
C ARG A 275 -12.51 5.75 8.59
N ALA A 276 -12.53 6.33 9.80
CA ALA A 276 -13.04 7.68 10.00
C ALA A 276 -12.18 8.74 9.28
N MET A 277 -10.85 8.60 9.30
CA MET A 277 -9.96 9.49 8.57
C MET A 277 -10.14 9.33 7.05
N ASN A 278 -10.25 8.10 6.55
CA ASN A 278 -10.50 7.83 5.14
C ASN A 278 -11.84 8.44 4.68
N ASP A 279 -12.91 8.29 5.46
CA ASP A 279 -14.21 8.90 5.16
C ASP A 279 -14.17 10.43 5.19
N ALA A 280 -13.44 11.02 6.15
CA ALA A 280 -13.27 12.46 6.20
C ALA A 280 -12.60 13.02 4.94
N VAL A 281 -11.65 12.29 4.36
CA VAL A 281 -10.96 12.70 3.13
C VAL A 281 -11.78 12.37 1.89
N ASP A 282 -12.25 11.12 1.72
CA ASP A 282 -12.96 10.66 0.51
C ASP A 282 -14.42 11.13 0.46
N GLY A 283 -15.14 11.00 1.57
CA GLY A 283 -16.57 11.29 1.64
C GLY A 283 -16.88 12.76 1.92
N GLN A 284 -16.11 13.39 2.81
CA GLN A 284 -16.33 14.77 3.23
C GLN A 284 -15.41 15.76 2.53
N HIS A 285 -14.47 15.29 1.69
CA HIS A 285 -13.53 16.11 0.92
C HIS A 285 -12.67 17.05 1.77
N ARG A 286 -12.32 16.62 2.99
CA ARG A 286 -11.47 17.40 3.90
C ARG A 286 -10.01 17.29 3.50
N ASP A 287 -9.23 18.30 3.84
CA ASP A 287 -7.78 18.29 3.65
C ASP A 287 -7.12 17.20 4.50
N VAL A 288 -6.29 16.39 3.89
CA VAL A 288 -5.64 15.24 4.55
C VAL A 288 -4.72 15.69 5.68
N GLY A 289 -4.00 16.77 5.49
CA GLY A 289 -3.09 17.33 6.51
C GLY A 289 -3.84 17.82 7.75
N GLU A 290 -5.04 18.37 7.59
CA GLU A 290 -5.91 18.78 8.69
C GLU A 290 -6.48 17.58 9.43
N VAL A 291 -7.03 16.61 8.71
CA VAL A 291 -7.58 15.37 9.30
C VAL A 291 -6.52 14.67 10.15
N VAL A 292 -5.31 14.52 9.63
CA VAL A 292 -4.20 13.88 10.34
C VAL A 292 -3.74 14.71 11.55
N ARG A 293 -3.70 16.03 11.44
CA ARG A 293 -3.32 16.92 12.56
C ARG A 293 -4.32 16.83 13.71
N GLU A 294 -5.61 16.78 13.41
CA GLU A 294 -6.67 16.57 14.41
C GLU A 294 -6.53 15.22 15.11
N PHE A 295 -6.34 14.14 14.33
CA PHE A 295 -6.12 12.80 14.86
C PHE A 295 -4.91 12.78 15.82
N ARG A 296 -3.75 13.31 15.38
CA ARG A 296 -2.54 13.38 16.20
C ARG A 296 -2.77 14.14 17.51
N LYS A 297 -3.43 15.29 17.44
CA LYS A 297 -3.79 16.08 18.63
C LYS A 297 -4.66 15.28 19.59
N GLY A 298 -5.65 14.54 19.09
CA GLY A 298 -6.51 13.68 19.90
C GLY A 298 -5.77 12.52 20.58
N LYS A 299 -4.64 12.09 20.00
CA LYS A 299 -3.78 11.01 20.54
C LYS A 299 -2.61 11.51 21.40
N GLY A 300 -2.39 12.80 21.50
CA GLY A 300 -1.23 13.36 22.22
C GLY A 300 0.11 13.09 21.51
N LEU A 301 0.10 13.08 20.16
CA LEU A 301 1.24 12.77 19.29
C LEU A 301 1.94 14.06 18.79
#